data_fa629e45f655e937a3ec295f60173a7b
#
_entry.id   fa629e45f655e937a3ec295f60173a7b
#
_cell.length_a   1.000
_cell.length_b   1.000
_cell.length_c   1.000
_cell.angle_alpha   90.00
_cell.angle_beta   90.00
_cell.angle_gamma   90.00
#
_symmetry.space_group_name_H-M   'P 1'
#
loop_
_entity.id
_entity.type
_entity.pdbx_description
1 polymer ?
#
loop_
_entity_poly.entity_id
_entity_poly.type
_entity_poly.pdbx_seq_one_letter_code
_entity_poly.pdbx_strand_id
1 'polypeptide(L)'
;PEGVDEGPPLAVRKHGIFNFPFEFEIGQLNTMLEGSIFEGNLNLTARLDQDGNRKSSPGDVEGKIVVKAGEKGVKLVLDTVVEGEVLNIQGMVSVSEGLKNKMPENATLFLFVRNLDVKRGPPLAVQRLSEIKMPFKFSLGPQDIMIPGTPFDGPMVLTGRIDSDGDARVGAGDIEGFVKVKPGDKNIELLLNHLT
;
A
#
# COMPACT_ATOMS: atom_id res chain seq x y z
N PRO A 1 25.19 11.69 -8.42
CA PRO A 1 25.91 12.27 -9.57
C PRO A 1 25.54 11.53 -10.85
N GLU A 2 25.71 12.18 -12.00
CA GLU A 2 25.56 11.54 -13.31
C GLU A 2 26.50 10.33 -13.42
N GLY A 3 25.99 9.21 -13.92
CA GLY A 3 26.78 7.97 -14.07
C GLY A 3 26.94 7.13 -12.79
N VAL A 4 26.31 7.50 -11.69
CA VAL A 4 26.23 6.69 -10.46
C VAL A 4 24.82 6.16 -10.33
N ASP A 5 24.61 4.90 -10.71
CA ASP A 5 23.30 4.24 -10.72
C ASP A 5 23.10 3.30 -9.52
N GLU A 6 24.14 3.08 -8.71
CA GLU A 6 24.08 2.22 -7.52
C GLU A 6 24.45 2.98 -6.24
N GLY A 7 23.89 2.54 -5.12
CA GLY A 7 24.11 3.11 -3.80
C GLY A 7 22.99 4.05 -3.32
N PRO A 8 23.14 4.62 -2.13
CA PRO A 8 22.15 5.54 -1.57
C PRO A 8 22.13 6.86 -2.36
N PRO A 9 20.97 7.48 -2.55
CA PRO A 9 20.89 8.77 -3.21
C PRO A 9 21.63 9.85 -2.41
N LEU A 10 22.20 10.82 -3.12
CA LEU A 10 22.92 11.96 -2.51
C LEU A 10 22.00 12.79 -1.59
N ALA A 11 20.78 13.07 -2.07
CA ALA A 11 19.78 13.83 -1.36
C ALA A 11 18.39 13.24 -1.60
N VAL A 12 17.52 13.28 -0.61
CA VAL A 12 16.14 12.80 -0.69
C VAL A 12 15.19 13.79 -0.06
N ARG A 13 14.07 14.03 -0.73
CA ARG A 13 12.95 14.76 -0.16
C ARG A 13 11.66 13.97 -0.38
N LYS A 14 10.95 13.69 0.70
CA LYS A 14 9.64 13.04 0.66
C LYS A 14 8.55 14.11 0.76
N HIS A 15 7.54 13.96 -0.07
CA HIS A 15 6.33 14.78 -0.04
C HIS A 15 5.13 13.89 0.30
N GLY A 16 4.20 14.43 1.07
CA GLY A 16 2.95 13.76 1.42
C GLY A 16 1.85 14.03 0.40
N ILE A 17 0.73 14.59 0.85
CA ILE A 17 -0.41 14.91 -0.02
C ILE A 17 -0.05 16.13 -0.90
N PHE A 18 -0.24 16.01 -2.21
CA PHE A 18 0.02 17.05 -3.19
C PHE A 18 -0.91 16.89 -4.40
N ASN A 19 -0.99 17.95 -5.22
CA ASN A 19 -1.70 17.94 -6.50
C ASN A 19 -0.72 18.31 -7.64
N PHE A 20 -0.94 17.80 -8.82
CA PHE A 20 -0.17 18.19 -10.01
C PHE A 20 -0.76 19.43 -10.70
N PRO A 21 0.10 20.31 -11.26
CA PRO A 21 1.55 20.28 -11.17
C PRO A 21 2.04 20.62 -9.76
N PHE A 22 3.14 19.99 -9.35
CA PHE A 22 3.71 20.09 -8.01
C PHE A 22 5.05 20.83 -8.06
N GLU A 23 5.20 21.89 -7.27
CA GLU A 23 6.47 22.62 -7.14
C GLU A 23 7.37 21.95 -6.11
N PHE A 24 8.63 21.76 -6.45
CA PHE A 24 9.61 21.12 -5.60
C PHE A 24 10.93 21.88 -5.55
N GLU A 25 11.65 21.68 -4.47
CA GLU A 25 13.04 22.08 -4.29
C GLU A 25 13.80 20.95 -3.62
N ILE A 26 14.99 20.64 -4.15
CA ILE A 26 15.92 19.69 -3.55
C ILE A 26 17.34 20.24 -3.69
N GLY A 27 18.13 20.16 -2.63
CA GLY A 27 19.46 20.74 -2.62
C GLY A 27 20.32 20.26 -1.46
N GLN A 28 21.38 21.01 -1.17
CA GLN A 28 22.37 20.67 -0.14
C GLN A 28 21.76 20.34 1.23
N LEU A 29 20.67 20.99 1.63
CA LEU A 29 19.98 20.74 2.90
C LEU A 29 19.24 19.39 2.98
N ASN A 30 19.11 18.71 1.83
CA ASN A 30 18.43 17.43 1.73
C ASN A 30 19.41 16.26 1.60
N THR A 31 20.73 16.50 1.70
CA THR A 31 21.75 15.45 1.61
C THR A 31 21.61 14.44 2.74
N MET A 32 21.79 13.16 2.40
CA MET A 32 21.61 12.07 3.36
C MET A 32 22.81 11.84 4.26
N LEU A 33 23.99 12.19 3.77
CA LEU A 33 25.24 12.01 4.52
C LEU A 33 25.87 13.39 4.77
N GLU A 34 26.30 13.63 6.00
CA GLU A 34 27.02 14.82 6.37
C GLU A 34 28.32 14.94 5.57
N GLY A 35 28.63 16.17 5.10
CA GLY A 35 29.80 16.41 4.25
C GLY A 35 29.64 16.07 2.78
N SER A 36 28.50 15.52 2.36
CA SER A 36 28.23 15.33 0.93
C SER A 36 28.13 16.65 0.18
N ILE A 37 28.75 16.75 -0.98
CA ILE A 37 28.75 17.96 -1.80
C ILE A 37 27.68 17.83 -2.90
N PHE A 38 26.79 18.81 -2.95
CA PHE A 38 25.73 18.90 -3.95
C PHE A 38 26.18 19.78 -5.13
N GLU A 39 26.95 19.19 -6.05
CA GLU A 39 27.56 19.90 -7.18
C GLU A 39 27.60 19.06 -8.47
N GLY A 40 27.90 19.72 -9.59
CA GLY A 40 28.04 19.07 -10.90
C GLY A 40 26.72 18.66 -11.51
N ASN A 41 26.78 17.68 -12.42
CA ASN A 41 25.59 17.05 -13.03
C ASN A 41 25.05 15.97 -12.11
N LEU A 42 23.73 15.99 -11.94
CA LEU A 42 23.01 15.13 -11.03
C LEU A 42 21.85 14.43 -11.75
N ASN A 43 21.68 13.14 -11.50
CA ASN A 43 20.45 12.45 -11.87
C ASN A 43 19.36 12.85 -10.87
N LEU A 44 18.34 13.54 -11.33
CA LEU A 44 17.14 13.86 -10.57
C LEU A 44 16.06 12.83 -10.92
N THR A 45 15.59 12.11 -9.92
CA THR A 45 14.50 11.15 -10.06
C THR A 45 13.35 11.55 -9.16
N ALA A 46 12.14 11.54 -9.69
CA ALA A 46 10.93 11.59 -8.87
C ALA A 46 10.13 10.30 -9.07
N ARG A 47 9.47 9.87 -8.01
CA ARG A 47 8.65 8.66 -8.02
C ARG A 47 7.39 8.84 -7.20
N LEU A 48 6.26 8.42 -7.78
CA LEU A 48 5.04 8.12 -7.06
C LEU A 48 5.15 6.70 -6.52
N ASP A 49 5.41 6.60 -5.25
CA ASP A 49 5.53 5.35 -4.51
C ASP A 49 4.12 4.90 -4.08
N GLN A 50 3.59 3.89 -4.73
CA GLN A 50 2.22 3.43 -4.50
C GLN A 50 2.09 2.49 -3.30
N ASP A 51 3.13 1.72 -3.02
CA ASP A 51 3.12 0.73 -1.94
C ASP A 51 3.84 1.21 -0.66
N GLY A 52 4.45 2.39 -0.69
CA GLY A 52 5.11 3.00 0.46
C GLY A 52 6.44 2.37 0.87
N ASN A 53 6.98 1.46 0.07
CA ASN A 53 8.17 0.68 0.45
C ASN A 53 9.51 1.41 0.22
N ARG A 54 9.49 2.59 -0.37
CA ARG A 54 10.65 3.46 -0.71
C ARG A 54 11.59 2.90 -1.78
N LYS A 55 11.33 1.73 -2.32
CA LYS A 55 12.06 1.13 -3.43
C LYS A 55 11.26 1.32 -4.70
N SER A 56 11.92 1.27 -5.85
CA SER A 56 11.22 1.18 -7.12
C SER A 56 10.55 -0.18 -7.21
N SER A 57 9.24 -0.19 -7.36
CA SER A 57 8.41 -1.40 -7.33
C SER A 57 7.32 -1.34 -8.40
N PRO A 58 6.82 -2.49 -8.84
CA PRO A 58 5.78 -2.56 -9.85
C PRO A 58 4.55 -1.72 -9.51
N GLY A 59 4.13 -0.88 -10.46
CA GLY A 59 3.03 0.05 -10.30
C GLY A 59 3.44 1.47 -9.92
N ASP A 60 4.67 1.69 -9.44
CA ASP A 60 5.21 3.03 -9.24
C ASP A 60 5.29 3.79 -10.56
N VAL A 61 5.20 5.11 -10.49
CA VAL A 61 5.38 5.96 -11.66
C VAL A 61 6.61 6.84 -11.44
N GLU A 62 7.57 6.73 -12.32
CA GLU A 62 8.85 7.42 -12.23
C GLU A 62 9.06 8.43 -13.36
N GLY A 63 9.91 9.41 -13.08
CA GLY A 63 10.50 10.28 -14.07
C GLY A 63 11.95 10.58 -13.71
N LYS A 64 12.81 10.71 -14.71
CA LYS A 64 14.25 10.95 -14.54
C LYS A 64 14.74 12.03 -15.50
N ILE A 65 15.62 12.89 -15.01
CA ILE A 65 16.28 13.92 -15.83
C ILE A 65 17.65 14.22 -15.26
N VAL A 66 18.59 14.57 -16.13
CA VAL A 66 19.89 15.10 -15.71
C VAL A 66 19.77 16.60 -15.53
N VAL A 67 20.23 17.10 -14.41
CA VAL A 67 20.20 18.53 -14.04
C VAL A 67 21.57 18.96 -13.54
N LYS A 68 21.87 20.24 -13.63
CA LYS A 68 23.06 20.82 -12.99
C LYS A 68 22.70 21.33 -11.58
N ALA A 69 23.56 21.12 -10.63
CA ALA A 69 23.37 21.65 -9.29
C ALA A 69 23.15 23.19 -9.34
N GLY A 70 22.09 23.68 -8.68
CA GLY A 70 21.68 25.08 -8.71
C GLY A 70 20.79 25.47 -9.88
N GLU A 71 20.47 24.57 -10.80
CA GLU A 71 19.52 24.80 -11.90
C GLU A 71 18.12 25.10 -11.36
N LYS A 72 17.44 26.06 -12.02
CA LYS A 72 16.09 26.50 -11.66
C LYS A 72 15.12 26.29 -12.80
N GLY A 73 13.83 26.18 -12.47
CA GLY A 73 12.76 26.02 -13.47
C GLY A 73 12.78 24.65 -14.16
N VAL A 74 13.39 23.66 -13.53
CA VAL A 74 13.44 22.28 -14.01
C VAL A 74 12.02 21.72 -14.07
N LYS A 75 11.66 21.11 -15.21
CA LYS A 75 10.42 20.35 -15.38
C LYS A 75 10.75 18.86 -15.40
N LEU A 76 10.23 18.14 -14.45
CA LEU A 76 10.34 16.70 -14.37
C LEU A 76 8.96 16.08 -14.61
N VAL A 77 8.87 15.22 -15.60
CA VAL A 77 7.63 14.51 -15.94
C VAL A 77 7.72 13.09 -15.41
N LEU A 78 6.65 12.62 -14.79
CA LEU A 78 6.50 11.22 -14.39
C LEU A 78 5.77 10.50 -15.54
N ASP A 79 6.49 9.76 -16.35
CA ASP A 79 6.00 9.16 -17.59
C ASP A 79 6.30 7.66 -17.73
N THR A 80 7.03 7.10 -16.78
CA THR A 80 7.45 5.71 -16.81
C THR A 80 6.78 4.93 -15.68
N VAL A 81 5.89 4.00 -16.03
CA VAL A 81 5.34 3.05 -15.05
C VAL A 81 6.36 1.95 -14.84
N VAL A 82 6.73 1.67 -13.59
CA VAL A 82 7.59 0.55 -13.25
C VAL A 82 6.84 -0.75 -13.51
N GLU A 83 7.32 -1.51 -14.51
CA GLU A 83 6.69 -2.78 -14.88
C GLU A 83 6.96 -3.88 -13.86
N GLY A 84 6.04 -4.82 -13.79
CA GLY A 84 6.12 -5.98 -12.92
C GLY A 84 4.77 -6.36 -12.33
N GLU A 85 4.74 -7.39 -11.53
CA GLU A 85 3.53 -7.85 -10.87
C GLU A 85 3.32 -7.10 -9.55
N VAL A 86 2.19 -6.41 -9.42
CA VAL A 86 1.75 -5.85 -8.12
C VAL A 86 1.38 -7.01 -7.20
N LEU A 87 2.03 -7.09 -6.05
CA LEU A 87 1.91 -8.22 -5.13
C LEU A 87 0.63 -8.16 -4.29
N ASN A 88 -0.53 -8.25 -4.94
CA ASN A 88 -1.80 -8.35 -4.25
C ASN A 88 -1.98 -9.72 -3.58
N ILE A 89 -2.64 -9.74 -2.44
CA ILE A 89 -3.14 -10.94 -1.78
C ILE A 89 -4.49 -11.26 -2.41
N GLN A 90 -4.63 -12.45 -2.99
CA GLN A 90 -5.81 -12.83 -3.76
C GLN A 90 -6.40 -14.15 -3.26
N GLY A 91 -7.70 -14.25 -3.27
CA GLY A 91 -8.35 -15.48 -2.82
C GLY A 91 -9.86 -15.43 -2.84
N MET A 92 -10.45 -16.27 -2.00
CA MET A 92 -11.88 -16.40 -1.85
C MET A 92 -12.27 -16.34 -0.38
N VAL A 93 -13.30 -15.57 -0.08
CA VAL A 93 -13.96 -15.53 1.22
C VAL A 93 -15.19 -16.42 1.17
N SER A 94 -15.35 -17.23 2.20
CA SER A 94 -16.54 -18.06 2.40
C SER A 94 -17.01 -18.01 3.85
N VAL A 95 -18.26 -18.34 4.10
CA VAL A 95 -18.84 -18.48 5.44
C VAL A 95 -19.09 -19.94 5.73
N SER A 96 -18.76 -20.37 6.95
CA SER A 96 -19.02 -21.73 7.38
C SER A 96 -20.52 -22.07 7.31
N GLU A 97 -20.86 -23.32 6.99
CA GLU A 97 -22.24 -23.76 6.79
C GLU A 97 -23.16 -23.40 7.98
N GLY A 98 -22.66 -23.58 9.21
CA GLY A 98 -23.43 -23.27 10.43
C GLY A 98 -23.73 -21.77 10.66
N LEU A 99 -23.06 -20.89 9.94
CA LEU A 99 -23.23 -19.43 10.08
C LEU A 99 -23.87 -18.77 8.86
N LYS A 100 -24.09 -19.49 7.77
CA LYS A 100 -24.71 -18.92 6.55
C LYS A 100 -26.07 -18.27 6.82
N ASN A 101 -26.89 -18.91 7.66
CA ASN A 101 -28.25 -18.42 8.00
C ASN A 101 -28.23 -17.24 9.00
N LYS A 102 -27.04 -16.87 9.50
CA LYS A 102 -26.86 -15.73 10.41
C LYS A 102 -26.35 -14.49 9.71
N MET A 103 -26.05 -14.58 8.42
CA MET A 103 -25.65 -13.41 7.62
C MET A 103 -26.83 -12.44 7.46
N PRO A 104 -26.63 -11.15 7.76
CA PRO A 104 -27.62 -10.12 7.44
C PRO A 104 -27.81 -9.99 5.92
N GLU A 105 -29.03 -9.64 5.48
CA GLU A 105 -29.32 -9.45 4.05
C GLU A 105 -28.50 -8.32 3.41
N ASN A 106 -28.22 -7.25 4.17
CA ASN A 106 -27.44 -6.09 3.74
C ASN A 106 -26.08 -6.01 4.43
N ALA A 107 -25.42 -7.15 4.59
CA ALA A 107 -24.14 -7.23 5.26
C ALA A 107 -23.04 -6.43 4.54
N THR A 108 -22.19 -5.78 5.31
CA THR A 108 -20.93 -5.22 4.85
C THR A 108 -19.81 -6.19 5.13
N LEU A 109 -19.00 -6.52 4.11
CA LEU A 109 -17.77 -7.28 4.30
C LEU A 109 -16.61 -6.31 4.43
N PHE A 110 -15.91 -6.37 5.53
CA PHE A 110 -14.60 -5.77 5.71
C PHE A 110 -13.51 -6.81 5.47
N LEU A 111 -12.60 -6.52 4.55
CA LEU A 111 -11.36 -7.26 4.37
C LEU A 111 -10.21 -6.35 4.74
N PHE A 112 -9.38 -6.76 5.67
CA PHE A 112 -8.26 -5.95 6.08
C PHE A 112 -7.06 -6.78 6.50
N VAL A 113 -5.87 -6.19 6.34
CA VAL A 113 -4.63 -6.80 6.78
C VAL A 113 -3.97 -5.96 7.85
N ARG A 114 -3.28 -6.64 8.78
CA ARG A 114 -2.37 -6.07 9.77
C ARG A 114 -1.05 -6.82 9.70
N ASN A 115 0.05 -6.12 9.92
CA ASN A 115 1.32 -6.80 10.11
C ASN A 115 1.23 -7.73 11.32
N LEU A 116 1.85 -8.89 11.22
CA LEU A 116 1.71 -9.99 12.20
C LEU A 116 2.02 -9.53 13.64
N ASP A 117 2.96 -8.62 13.80
CA ASP A 117 3.42 -8.13 15.11
C ASP A 117 2.62 -6.93 15.64
N VAL A 118 1.68 -6.38 14.84
CA VAL A 118 0.87 -5.21 15.19
C VAL A 118 -0.49 -5.65 15.71
N LYS A 119 -0.65 -5.68 17.02
CA LYS A 119 -1.90 -6.13 17.67
C LYS A 119 -2.97 -5.03 17.83
N ARG A 120 -2.62 -3.75 17.70
CA ARG A 120 -3.52 -2.61 17.93
C ARG A 120 -3.27 -1.51 16.92
N GLY A 121 -4.25 -0.61 16.75
CA GLY A 121 -4.20 0.50 15.80
C GLY A 121 -4.97 0.23 14.51
N PRO A 122 -4.93 1.15 13.54
CA PRO A 122 -5.60 0.97 12.25
C PRO A 122 -5.00 -0.21 11.49
N PRO A 123 -5.76 -0.89 10.64
CA PRO A 123 -5.21 -1.87 9.71
C PRO A 123 -4.23 -1.21 8.73
N LEU A 124 -3.34 -2.03 8.14
CA LEU A 124 -2.43 -1.58 7.10
C LEU A 124 -3.19 -1.22 5.82
N ALA A 125 -4.05 -2.13 5.37
CA ALA A 125 -4.91 -1.95 4.22
C ALA A 125 -6.30 -2.48 4.51
N VAL A 126 -7.33 -1.90 3.88
CA VAL A 126 -8.73 -2.25 4.11
C VAL A 126 -9.57 -2.07 2.85
N GLN A 127 -10.46 -3.02 2.61
CA GLN A 127 -11.58 -2.90 1.68
C GLN A 127 -12.89 -3.02 2.44
N ARG A 128 -13.83 -2.12 2.14
CA ARG A 128 -15.22 -2.17 2.59
C ARG A 128 -16.10 -2.51 1.39
N LEU A 129 -16.81 -3.60 1.46
CA LEU A 129 -17.57 -4.18 0.36
C LEU A 129 -19.04 -4.37 0.79
N SER A 130 -19.95 -3.80 0.03
CA SER A 130 -21.40 -3.96 0.20
C SER A 130 -21.96 -4.83 -0.92
N GLU A 131 -23.21 -5.31 -0.74
CA GLU A 131 -23.91 -6.13 -1.73
C GLU A 131 -23.15 -7.41 -2.16
N ILE A 132 -22.48 -8.04 -1.20
CA ILE A 132 -21.66 -9.21 -1.41
C ILE A 132 -22.49 -10.49 -1.57
N LYS A 133 -22.01 -11.39 -2.43
CA LYS A 133 -22.52 -12.77 -2.53
C LYS A 133 -21.41 -13.74 -2.18
N MET A 134 -21.67 -14.64 -1.27
CA MET A 134 -20.70 -15.68 -0.88
C MET A 134 -20.83 -16.94 -1.78
N PRO A 135 -19.70 -17.55 -2.16
CA PRO A 135 -18.32 -17.15 -1.88
C PRO A 135 -17.89 -15.92 -2.69
N PHE A 136 -17.06 -15.06 -2.12
CA PHE A 136 -16.64 -13.78 -2.70
C PHE A 136 -15.14 -13.81 -3.07
N LYS A 137 -14.81 -13.49 -4.33
CA LYS A 137 -13.41 -13.33 -4.76
C LYS A 137 -12.87 -11.97 -4.36
N PHE A 138 -11.66 -11.92 -3.82
CA PHE A 138 -11.02 -10.67 -3.42
C PHE A 138 -9.60 -10.52 -3.99
N SER A 139 -9.16 -9.27 -4.06
CA SER A 139 -7.80 -8.87 -4.35
C SER A 139 -7.50 -7.64 -3.50
N LEU A 140 -6.64 -7.78 -2.49
CA LEU A 140 -6.25 -6.73 -1.54
C LEU A 140 -4.76 -6.45 -1.71
N GLY A 141 -4.39 -5.18 -1.84
CA GLY A 141 -3.00 -4.84 -2.14
C GLY A 141 -2.59 -3.43 -1.71
N PRO A 142 -1.44 -2.96 -2.24
CA PRO A 142 -0.90 -1.64 -1.90
C PRO A 142 -1.86 -0.47 -2.13
N GLN A 143 -2.75 -0.57 -3.12
CA GLN A 143 -3.77 0.44 -3.42
C GLN A 143 -4.82 0.63 -2.30
N ASP A 144 -4.92 -0.34 -1.39
CA ASP A 144 -5.89 -0.35 -0.30
C ASP A 144 -5.31 0.15 1.04
N ILE A 145 -4.05 0.64 1.02
CA ILE A 145 -3.32 1.13 2.20
C ILE A 145 -4.04 2.35 2.79
N MET A 146 -4.32 2.30 4.10
CA MET A 146 -5.02 3.38 4.80
C MET A 146 -4.16 4.63 5.03
N ILE A 147 -2.88 4.46 5.29
CA ILE A 147 -1.95 5.56 5.58
C ILE A 147 -0.90 5.59 4.47
N PRO A 148 -0.95 6.56 3.55
CA PRO A 148 0.01 6.65 2.46
C PRO A 148 1.46 6.60 2.95
N GLY A 149 2.28 5.84 2.23
CA GLY A 149 3.69 5.66 2.54
C GLY A 149 3.99 4.63 3.63
N THR A 150 3.00 3.83 4.04
CA THR A 150 3.24 2.66 4.89
C THR A 150 3.59 1.47 4.00
N PRO A 151 4.71 0.77 4.23
CA PRO A 151 5.10 -0.36 3.41
C PRO A 151 4.09 -1.51 3.45
N PHE A 152 3.75 -2.05 2.27
CA PHE A 152 2.93 -3.26 2.14
C PHE A 152 3.86 -4.46 1.99
N ASP A 153 4.49 -4.87 3.08
CA ASP A 153 5.50 -5.92 3.09
C ASP A 153 5.42 -6.79 4.36
N GLY A 154 6.22 -7.87 4.35
CA GLY A 154 6.33 -8.77 5.49
C GLY A 154 5.13 -9.69 5.71
N PRO A 155 5.15 -10.49 6.80
CA PRO A 155 4.05 -11.37 7.17
C PRO A 155 2.89 -10.58 7.79
N MET A 156 1.68 -10.93 7.38
CA MET A 156 0.43 -10.26 7.76
C MET A 156 -0.62 -11.25 8.23
N VAL A 157 -1.65 -10.74 8.89
CA VAL A 157 -2.90 -11.42 9.13
C VAL A 157 -3.98 -10.75 8.30
N LEU A 158 -4.56 -11.48 7.37
CA LEU A 158 -5.78 -11.11 6.66
C LEU A 158 -6.97 -11.51 7.53
N THR A 159 -7.83 -10.55 7.79
CA THR A 159 -9.10 -10.76 8.49
C THR A 159 -10.26 -10.40 7.56
N GLY A 160 -11.25 -11.26 7.49
CA GLY A 160 -12.55 -10.95 6.92
C GLY A 160 -13.58 -10.84 8.04
N ARG A 161 -14.44 -9.84 7.95
CA ARG A 161 -15.57 -9.67 8.86
C ARG A 161 -16.81 -9.26 8.12
N ILE A 162 -17.87 -10.02 8.31
CA ILE A 162 -19.23 -9.61 7.97
C ILE A 162 -19.76 -8.82 9.16
N ASP A 163 -19.97 -7.56 8.93
CA ASP A 163 -20.46 -6.59 9.89
C ASP A 163 -21.98 -6.53 9.84
N SER A 164 -22.61 -6.65 11.00
CA SER A 164 -24.06 -6.78 11.13
C SER A 164 -24.79 -5.46 11.35
N ASP A 165 -24.11 -4.44 11.90
CA ASP A 165 -24.73 -3.19 12.32
C ASP A 165 -24.24 -1.94 11.56
N GLY A 166 -23.25 -2.07 10.68
CA GLY A 166 -22.66 -0.98 9.90
C GLY A 166 -21.58 -0.17 10.64
N ASP A 167 -21.26 -0.56 11.88
CA ASP A 167 -20.15 0.00 12.66
C ASP A 167 -18.87 -0.79 12.40
N ALA A 168 -17.87 -0.21 11.82
CA ALA A 168 -16.60 -0.88 11.49
C ALA A 168 -15.84 -1.49 12.69
N ARG A 169 -16.37 -1.41 13.90
CA ARG A 169 -15.84 -2.07 15.11
C ARG A 169 -16.42 -3.47 15.24
N VAL A 170 -15.68 -4.32 15.94
CA VAL A 170 -16.21 -5.64 16.28
C VAL A 170 -17.43 -5.51 17.17
N GLY A 171 -18.56 -6.04 16.72
CA GLY A 171 -19.85 -6.01 17.39
C GLY A 171 -20.45 -7.40 17.59
N ALA A 172 -21.45 -7.50 18.44
CA ALA A 172 -22.19 -8.75 18.63
C ALA A 172 -22.97 -9.09 17.36
N GLY A 173 -22.84 -10.32 16.87
CA GLY A 173 -23.47 -10.78 15.64
C GLY A 173 -22.60 -10.68 14.39
N ASP A 174 -21.41 -10.13 14.49
CA ASP A 174 -20.43 -10.16 13.39
C ASP A 174 -19.91 -11.59 13.18
N ILE A 175 -19.54 -11.89 11.93
CA ILE A 175 -18.95 -13.17 11.58
C ILE A 175 -17.54 -12.92 11.07
N GLU A 176 -16.55 -13.45 11.77
CA GLU A 176 -15.14 -13.23 11.47
C GLU A 176 -14.40 -14.52 11.05
N GLY A 177 -13.28 -14.31 10.36
CA GLY A 177 -12.27 -15.32 10.09
C GLY A 177 -10.96 -14.66 9.75
N PHE A 178 -9.84 -15.38 9.93
CA PHE A 178 -8.52 -14.84 9.68
C PHE A 178 -7.56 -15.92 9.17
N VAL A 179 -6.56 -15.48 8.40
CA VAL A 179 -5.50 -16.34 7.88
C VAL A 179 -4.20 -15.56 7.78
N LYS A 180 -3.08 -16.24 7.97
CA LYS A 180 -1.75 -15.63 7.77
C LYS A 180 -1.43 -15.56 6.28
N VAL A 181 -0.91 -14.43 5.84
CA VAL A 181 -0.60 -14.14 4.44
C VAL A 181 0.67 -13.31 4.33
N LYS A 182 1.17 -13.18 3.11
CA LYS A 182 2.21 -12.23 2.71
C LYS A 182 1.84 -11.60 1.35
N PRO A 183 2.43 -10.48 0.98
CA PRO A 183 2.22 -9.89 -0.34
C PRO A 183 2.48 -10.89 -1.46
N GLY A 184 1.59 -10.91 -2.46
CA GLY A 184 1.67 -11.81 -3.60
C GLY A 184 1.06 -13.20 -3.40
N ASP A 185 0.57 -13.54 -2.21
CA ASP A 185 -0.11 -14.81 -1.98
C ASP A 185 -1.40 -14.90 -2.79
N LYS A 186 -1.57 -16.04 -3.47
CA LYS A 186 -2.72 -16.33 -4.33
C LYS A 186 -3.47 -17.56 -3.83
N ASN A 187 -4.72 -17.68 -4.27
CA ASN A 187 -5.59 -18.80 -3.91
C ASN A 187 -5.82 -18.96 -2.40
N ILE A 188 -5.85 -17.83 -1.69
CA ILE A 188 -6.12 -17.82 -0.26
C ILE A 188 -7.58 -18.21 -0.03
N GLU A 189 -7.80 -19.16 0.87
CA GLU A 189 -9.13 -19.54 1.38
C GLU A 189 -9.34 -18.89 2.74
N LEU A 190 -10.19 -17.87 2.79
CA LEU A 190 -10.57 -17.19 4.02
C LEU A 190 -11.96 -17.66 4.45
N LEU A 191 -12.00 -18.53 5.46
CA LEU A 191 -13.24 -19.03 6.02
C LEU A 191 -13.67 -18.20 7.23
N LEU A 192 -14.85 -17.58 7.13
CA LEU A 192 -15.48 -16.88 8.24
C LEU A 192 -16.26 -17.92 9.08
N ASN A 193 -15.74 -18.24 10.24
CA ASN A 193 -16.23 -19.34 11.10
C ASN A 193 -16.42 -18.99 12.57
N HIS A 194 -16.24 -17.73 12.93
CA HIS A 194 -16.40 -17.24 14.29
C HIS A 194 -17.51 -16.20 14.35
N LEU A 195 -18.48 -16.42 15.24
CA LEU A 195 -19.53 -15.45 15.57
C LEU A 195 -19.11 -14.70 16.84
N THR A 196 -19.06 -13.37 16.79
CA THR A 196 -18.68 -12.51 17.93
C THR A 196 -19.86 -12.19 18.83
#